data_944b39c3cdea40cb0ebb3e7b101c1bce
#
_entry.id   944b39c3cdea40cb0ebb3e7b101c1bce
#
_cell.length_a   1.000
_cell.length_b   1.000
_cell.length_c   1.000
_cell.angle_alpha   90.00
_cell.angle_beta   90.00
_cell.angle_gamma   90.00
#
_symmetry.space_group_name_H-M   'P 1'
#
loop_
_entity.id
_entity.type
_entity.pdbx_description
1 polymer ?
#
loop_
_entity_poly.entity_id
_entity_poly.type
_entity_poly.pdbx_seq_one_letter_code
_entity_poly.pdbx_strand_id
1 'polypeptide(L)'
;MADDLQNTDTKLYPICVVPAERHYESCKALVDDIKWFEQSRAYCYQEYPQFKPKRGQFEKVKAEGKDGYILLPTSLDYGVLYRGQGSYYGRCLPSLYRQQMTNDELFVERVRIAEFRLFLEQFEVTQRFEQNHFLVDYVGLAQHYGLKTDVLDVTNNIDVAMFFAMCDYDRDTDSYKPKFEEKPYIGYLYAVLA
;
A
#
# COMPACT_ATOMS: atom_id res chain seq x y z
N MET A 1 13.64 -16.34 36.09
CA MET A 1 12.32 -15.68 36.06
C MET A 1 12.04 -15.36 34.60
N ALA A 2 11.58 -16.35 33.90
CA ALA A 2 11.06 -16.28 32.55
C ALA A 2 9.71 -16.96 32.66
N ASP A 3 8.63 -16.21 32.65
CA ASP A 3 7.27 -16.67 32.49
C ASP A 3 6.39 -15.44 32.69
N ASP A 4 5.88 -14.88 31.61
CA ASP A 4 4.65 -14.09 31.52
C ASP A 4 4.53 -13.39 30.14
N LEU A 5 4.67 -14.20 29.06
CA LEU A 5 4.28 -13.80 27.72
C LEU A 5 3.37 -14.89 27.10
N GLN A 6 2.32 -15.22 27.81
CA GLN A 6 1.25 -16.04 27.24
C GLN A 6 -0.08 -15.43 27.65
N ASN A 7 -0.70 -14.72 26.78
CA ASN A 7 -2.13 -14.69 26.48
C ASN A 7 -2.54 -13.41 25.75
N THR A 8 -2.24 -13.32 24.47
CA THR A 8 -3.05 -12.53 23.57
C THR A 8 -3.79 -13.50 22.68
N ASP A 9 -5.08 -13.64 22.94
CA ASP A 9 -6.05 -14.30 22.06
C ASP A 9 -6.08 -13.56 20.70
N THR A 10 -5.08 -13.80 19.89
CA THR A 10 -5.13 -13.51 18.47
C THR A 10 -6.07 -14.54 17.87
N LYS A 11 -7.34 -14.17 17.68
CA LYS A 11 -8.21 -14.86 16.75
C LYS A 11 -7.53 -14.87 15.40
N LEU A 12 -6.79 -15.93 15.12
CA LEU A 12 -6.26 -16.24 13.81
C LEU A 12 -7.47 -16.41 12.87
N TYR A 13 -7.76 -15.37 12.11
CA TYR A 13 -8.58 -15.54 10.92
C TYR A 13 -7.88 -16.59 10.04
N PRO A 14 -8.61 -17.52 9.42
CA PRO A 14 -7.99 -18.50 8.55
C PRO A 14 -7.29 -17.73 7.43
N ILE A 15 -5.97 -17.65 7.50
CA ILE A 15 -5.14 -17.13 6.44
C ILE A 15 -5.28 -18.15 5.31
N CYS A 16 -6.03 -17.78 4.27
CA CYS A 16 -5.96 -18.51 3.01
C CYS A 16 -4.53 -18.31 2.48
N VAL A 17 -3.66 -19.28 2.74
CA VAL A 17 -2.32 -19.29 2.16
C VAL A 17 -2.49 -19.59 0.68
N VAL A 18 -2.54 -18.54 -0.13
CA VAL A 18 -2.39 -18.66 -1.57
C VAL A 18 -0.95 -19.10 -1.84
N PRO A 19 -0.69 -20.03 -2.80
CA PRO A 19 0.66 -20.45 -3.15
C PRO A 19 1.56 -19.24 -3.37
N ALA A 20 2.76 -19.27 -2.83
CA ALA A 20 3.65 -18.11 -2.74
C ALA A 20 3.98 -17.45 -4.07
N GLU A 21 4.00 -18.22 -5.16
CA GLU A 21 4.30 -17.70 -6.49
C GLU A 21 3.44 -18.40 -7.54
N ARG A 22 2.80 -17.60 -8.40
CA ARG A 22 2.11 -18.07 -9.61
C ARG A 22 2.69 -17.36 -10.81
N HIS A 23 2.92 -18.11 -11.87
CA HIS A 23 3.31 -17.59 -13.17
C HIS A 23 2.10 -17.60 -14.11
N TYR A 24 1.85 -16.47 -14.77
CA TYR A 24 0.76 -16.33 -15.73
C TYR A 24 1.35 -15.98 -17.10
N GLU A 25 0.95 -16.70 -18.12
CA GLU A 25 1.41 -16.48 -19.50
C GLU A 25 0.79 -15.21 -20.12
N SER A 26 -0.26 -14.69 -19.52
CA SER A 26 -0.91 -13.46 -19.99
C SER A 26 -1.57 -12.67 -18.85
N CYS A 27 -1.67 -11.36 -19.04
CA CYS A 27 -2.42 -10.49 -18.14
C CYS A 27 -3.90 -10.92 -18.01
N LYS A 28 -4.48 -11.46 -19.09
CA LYS A 28 -5.86 -11.93 -19.06
C LYS A 28 -6.02 -13.10 -18.09
N ALA A 29 -5.14 -14.11 -18.15
CA ALA A 29 -5.19 -15.26 -17.25
C ALA A 29 -5.07 -14.85 -15.79
N LEU A 30 -4.18 -13.90 -15.49
CA LEU A 30 -4.04 -13.30 -14.16
C LEU A 30 -5.34 -12.61 -13.71
N VAL A 31 -5.92 -11.75 -14.56
CA VAL A 31 -7.15 -11.02 -14.26
C VAL A 31 -8.34 -11.95 -14.05
N ASP A 32 -8.45 -13.00 -14.86
CA ASP A 32 -9.55 -13.97 -14.75
C ASP A 32 -9.45 -14.76 -13.42
N ASP A 33 -8.24 -15.11 -12.98
CA ASP A 33 -8.01 -15.77 -11.69
C ASP A 33 -8.35 -14.83 -10.50
N ILE A 34 -7.96 -13.57 -10.58
CA ILE A 34 -8.28 -12.56 -9.56
C ILE A 34 -9.77 -12.24 -9.51
N LYS A 35 -10.44 -12.12 -10.63
CA LYS A 35 -11.89 -11.90 -10.68
C LYS A 35 -12.67 -13.00 -9.98
N TRP A 36 -12.18 -14.22 -10.05
CA TRP A 36 -12.79 -15.31 -9.29
C TRP A 36 -12.75 -15.04 -7.77
N PHE A 37 -11.65 -14.54 -7.24
CA PHE A 37 -11.55 -14.12 -5.83
C PHE A 37 -12.49 -12.95 -5.50
N GLU A 38 -12.56 -11.96 -6.40
CA GLU A 38 -13.44 -10.80 -6.21
C GLU A 38 -14.93 -11.19 -6.26
N GLN A 39 -15.31 -12.13 -7.11
CA GLN A 39 -16.65 -12.68 -7.16
C GLN A 39 -17.00 -13.44 -5.88
N SER A 40 -16.09 -14.26 -5.38
CA SER A 40 -16.26 -14.97 -4.10
C SER A 40 -16.45 -13.99 -2.94
N ARG A 41 -15.72 -12.87 -2.94
CA ARG A 41 -15.86 -11.80 -1.97
C ARG A 41 -17.17 -11.03 -2.12
N ALA A 42 -17.60 -10.76 -3.33
CA ALA A 42 -18.89 -10.13 -3.61
C ALA A 42 -20.06 -10.99 -3.09
N TYR A 43 -19.92 -12.32 -3.18
CA TYR A 43 -20.89 -13.24 -2.58
C TYR A 43 -20.92 -13.10 -1.05
N CYS A 44 -19.78 -13.00 -0.38
CA CYS A 44 -19.74 -12.75 1.04
C CYS A 44 -20.46 -11.45 1.45
N TYR A 45 -20.36 -10.39 0.63
CA TYR A 45 -21.07 -9.14 0.91
C TYR A 45 -22.59 -9.22 0.64
N GLN A 46 -23.06 -10.16 -0.14
CA GLN A 46 -24.49 -10.46 -0.28
C GLN A 46 -25.03 -11.14 0.96
N GLU A 47 -24.29 -12.11 1.51
CA GLU A 47 -24.65 -12.81 2.74
C GLU A 47 -24.49 -11.93 3.99
N TYR A 48 -23.51 -11.01 3.98
CA TYR A 48 -23.16 -10.16 5.12
C TYR A 48 -23.09 -8.67 4.71
N PRO A 49 -24.25 -8.01 4.41
CA PRO A 49 -24.28 -6.65 3.87
C PRO A 49 -23.65 -5.58 4.78
N GLN A 50 -23.57 -5.85 6.09
CA GLN A 50 -22.95 -4.96 7.07
C GLN A 50 -21.46 -4.73 6.85
N PHE A 51 -20.79 -5.68 6.19
CA PHE A 51 -19.37 -5.58 5.87
C PHE A 51 -19.09 -4.93 4.51
N LYS A 52 -20.14 -4.61 3.74
CA LYS A 52 -19.98 -3.97 2.44
C LYS A 52 -19.40 -2.55 2.57
N PRO A 53 -18.25 -2.25 1.96
CA PRO A 53 -17.68 -0.91 2.00
C PRO A 53 -18.60 0.14 1.40
N LYS A 54 -18.68 1.31 2.04
CA LYS A 54 -19.46 2.45 1.55
C LYS A 54 -18.54 3.42 0.83
N ARG A 55 -18.59 3.46 -0.49
CA ARG A 55 -17.75 4.34 -1.30
C ARG A 55 -17.98 5.82 -0.96
N GLY A 56 -16.87 6.58 -0.95
CA GLY A 56 -16.91 8.04 -0.78
C GLY A 56 -17.20 8.52 0.65
N GLN A 57 -17.26 7.62 1.60
CA GLN A 57 -17.37 7.97 3.02
C GLN A 57 -16.04 7.77 3.72
N PHE A 58 -15.83 8.58 4.76
CA PHE A 58 -14.66 8.48 5.63
C PHE A 58 -15.14 8.31 7.07
N GLU A 59 -14.44 7.50 7.82
CA GLU A 59 -14.62 7.36 9.26
C GLU A 59 -13.48 8.05 10.00
N LYS A 60 -13.86 8.78 11.04
CA LYS A 60 -12.92 9.39 11.98
C LYS A 60 -12.55 8.36 13.03
N VAL A 61 -11.35 7.81 12.93
CA VAL A 61 -10.86 6.78 13.83
C VAL A 61 -9.78 7.36 14.74
N LYS A 62 -9.88 7.10 16.05
CA LYS A 62 -8.83 7.51 16.98
C LYS A 62 -7.56 6.70 16.72
N ALA A 63 -6.43 7.39 16.55
CA ALA A 63 -5.16 6.73 16.36
C ALA A 63 -4.69 6.09 17.68
N GLU A 64 -4.32 4.81 17.62
CA GLU A 64 -3.81 4.09 18.79
C GLU A 64 -2.45 4.66 19.20
N GLY A 65 -2.28 4.91 20.51
CA GLY A 65 -1.02 5.44 21.06
C GLY A 65 -0.68 6.89 20.68
N LYS A 66 -1.59 7.62 19.99
CA LYS A 66 -1.41 9.02 19.60
C LYS A 66 -2.58 9.87 20.04
N ASP A 67 -2.33 11.14 20.30
CA ASP A 67 -3.40 12.11 20.56
C ASP A 67 -3.87 12.73 19.25
N GLY A 68 -4.82 12.05 18.58
CA GLY A 68 -5.36 12.51 17.32
C GLY A 68 -6.24 11.47 16.63
N TYR A 69 -6.77 11.89 15.50
CA TYR A 69 -7.66 11.09 14.66
C TYR A 69 -7.09 10.96 13.25
N ILE A 70 -7.34 9.81 12.64
CA ILE A 70 -7.12 9.58 11.22
C ILE A 70 -8.46 9.50 10.51
N LEU A 71 -8.50 9.93 9.25
CA LEU A 71 -9.63 9.72 8.36
C LEU A 71 -9.35 8.48 7.51
N LEU A 72 -10.11 7.42 7.76
CA LEU A 72 -10.04 6.20 6.96
C LEU A 72 -11.21 6.17 5.98
N PRO A 73 -10.97 5.93 4.69
CA PRO A 73 -12.05 5.70 3.77
C PRO A 73 -12.80 4.41 4.13
N THR A 74 -14.12 4.49 4.28
CA THR A 74 -14.98 3.31 4.55
C THR A 74 -15.02 2.33 3.40
N SER A 75 -14.46 2.70 2.25
CA SER A 75 -14.28 1.83 1.09
C SER A 75 -13.00 0.99 1.14
N LEU A 76 -12.22 1.08 2.21
CA LEU A 76 -11.13 0.12 2.46
C LEU A 76 -11.77 -1.25 2.67
N ASP A 77 -11.74 -2.01 1.61
CA ASP A 77 -12.09 -3.41 1.65
C ASP A 77 -10.87 -4.14 2.22
N TYR A 78 -10.98 -4.61 3.45
CA TYR A 78 -9.94 -5.39 4.14
C TYR A 78 -9.79 -6.79 3.51
N GLY A 79 -9.79 -6.88 2.21
CA GLY A 79 -9.60 -8.13 1.50
C GLY A 79 -8.18 -8.27 1.01
N VAL A 80 -8.01 -8.12 -0.29
CA VAL A 80 -6.71 -8.21 -0.94
C VAL A 80 -6.30 -6.83 -1.43
N LEU A 81 -5.10 -6.41 -1.05
CA LEU A 81 -4.45 -5.23 -1.59
C LEU A 81 -3.39 -5.66 -2.59
N TYR A 82 -3.27 -4.92 -3.66
CA TYR A 82 -2.35 -5.21 -4.75
C TYR A 82 -1.24 -4.18 -4.86
N ARG A 83 -0.07 -4.65 -5.29
CA ARG A 83 1.04 -3.79 -5.69
C ARG A 83 1.67 -4.31 -6.97
N GLY A 84 1.75 -3.47 -7.99
CA GLY A 84 2.46 -3.75 -9.23
C GLY A 84 3.89 -3.23 -9.20
N GLN A 85 4.82 -3.99 -9.76
CA GLN A 85 6.22 -3.60 -9.93
C GLN A 85 6.73 -4.07 -11.30
N GLY A 86 7.41 -3.17 -11.98
CA GLY A 86 8.00 -3.46 -13.28
C GLY A 86 9.28 -4.29 -13.23
N SER A 87 9.80 -4.61 -12.04
CA SER A 87 11.02 -5.42 -11.86
C SER A 87 10.92 -6.22 -10.57
N TYR A 88 11.60 -7.36 -10.54
CA TYR A 88 11.68 -8.19 -9.35
C TYR A 88 12.74 -7.68 -8.39
N TYR A 89 12.34 -7.34 -7.21
CA TYR A 89 13.24 -6.87 -6.13
C TYR A 89 13.35 -7.88 -4.98
N GLY A 90 13.02 -9.14 -5.22
CA GLY A 90 12.99 -10.20 -4.22
C GLY A 90 11.73 -10.08 -3.34
N ARG A 91 11.86 -9.43 -2.20
CA ARG A 91 10.74 -9.16 -1.30
C ARG A 91 10.03 -7.87 -1.70
N CYS A 92 8.74 -7.78 -1.39
CA CYS A 92 7.98 -6.53 -1.52
C CYS A 92 8.41 -5.56 -0.41
N LEU A 93 9.52 -4.86 -0.63
CA LEU A 93 10.11 -3.95 0.33
C LEU A 93 9.77 -2.48 0.01
N PRO A 94 9.59 -1.63 1.03
CA PRO A 94 9.56 -0.19 0.90
C PRO A 94 10.81 0.36 0.22
N SER A 95 10.69 1.54 -0.40
CA SER A 95 11.77 2.15 -1.17
C SER A 95 13.06 2.36 -0.37
N LEU A 96 12.94 2.64 0.92
CA LEU A 96 14.05 2.81 1.84
C LEU A 96 14.92 1.54 2.01
N TYR A 97 14.33 0.36 1.83
CA TYR A 97 15.00 -0.93 2.10
C TYR A 97 15.31 -1.76 0.85
N ARG A 98 15.03 -1.23 -0.36
CA ARG A 98 15.30 -1.95 -1.62
C ARG A 98 16.78 -2.04 -1.98
N GLN A 99 17.57 -1.11 -1.49
CA GLN A 99 19.01 -1.06 -1.66
C GLN A 99 19.68 -1.24 -0.30
N GLN A 100 20.83 -1.90 -0.28
CA GLN A 100 21.65 -1.91 0.93
C GLN A 100 22.15 -0.49 1.17
N MET A 101 21.76 0.08 2.28
CA MET A 101 22.19 1.39 2.75
C MET A 101 22.98 1.26 4.04
N THR A 102 23.97 2.10 4.20
CA THR A 102 24.66 2.29 5.47
C THR A 102 23.75 2.99 6.47
N ASN A 103 24.08 2.92 7.75
CA ASN A 103 23.32 3.63 8.78
C ASN A 103 23.30 5.16 8.54
N ASP A 104 24.38 5.72 8.01
CA ASP A 104 24.46 7.15 7.71
C ASP A 104 23.55 7.52 6.54
N GLU A 105 23.49 6.71 5.49
CA GLU A 105 22.56 6.92 4.36
C GLU A 105 21.10 6.80 4.81
N LEU A 106 20.78 5.81 5.64
CA LEU A 106 19.44 5.69 6.23
C LEU A 106 19.08 6.91 7.11
N PHE A 107 20.05 7.41 7.86
CA PHE A 107 19.86 8.62 8.67
C PHE A 107 19.57 9.83 7.77
N VAL A 108 20.33 10.03 6.70
CA VAL A 108 20.11 11.13 5.74
C VAL A 108 18.71 11.05 5.12
N GLU A 109 18.25 9.88 4.70
CA GLU A 109 16.89 9.76 4.14
C GLU A 109 15.79 10.08 5.18
N ARG A 110 15.99 9.70 6.44
CA ARG A 110 15.07 10.08 7.53
C ARG A 110 15.06 11.58 7.81
N VAL A 111 16.22 12.23 7.75
CA VAL A 111 16.33 13.70 7.86
C VAL A 111 15.56 14.38 6.73
N ARG A 112 15.67 13.89 5.49
CA ARG A 112 14.91 14.42 4.35
C ARG A 112 13.40 14.35 4.56
N ILE A 113 12.92 13.25 5.14
CA ILE A 113 11.49 13.10 5.49
C ILE A 113 11.10 14.12 6.57
N ALA A 114 11.96 14.33 7.57
CA ALA A 114 11.72 15.31 8.62
C ALA A 114 11.72 16.75 8.09
N GLU A 115 12.64 17.10 7.19
CA GLU A 115 12.65 18.40 6.50
C GLU A 115 11.39 18.61 5.66
N PHE A 116 10.97 17.59 4.93
CA PHE A 116 9.73 17.63 4.14
C PHE A 116 8.50 17.85 5.05
N ARG A 117 8.45 17.18 6.19
CA ARG A 117 7.42 17.41 7.20
C ARG A 117 7.41 18.87 7.68
N LEU A 118 8.56 19.39 8.12
CA LEU A 118 8.68 20.78 8.56
C LEU A 118 8.25 21.79 7.47
N PHE A 119 8.52 21.47 6.22
CA PHE A 119 8.04 22.27 5.09
C PHE A 119 6.51 22.23 4.98
N LEU A 120 5.90 21.06 5.08
CA LEU A 120 4.44 20.92 4.98
C LEU A 120 3.69 21.54 6.17
N GLU A 121 4.26 21.52 7.37
CA GLU A 121 3.68 22.15 8.56
C GLU A 121 3.50 23.68 8.43
N GLN A 122 4.16 24.31 7.47
CA GLN A 122 4.01 25.74 7.20
C GLN A 122 2.74 26.08 6.41
N PHE A 123 2.10 25.10 5.77
CA PHE A 123 0.90 25.34 4.99
C PHE A 123 -0.36 25.42 5.87
N GLU A 124 -1.20 26.41 5.58
CA GLU A 124 -2.44 26.63 6.34
C GLU A 124 -3.36 25.41 6.36
N VAL A 125 -3.41 24.67 5.27
CA VAL A 125 -4.22 23.44 5.19
C VAL A 125 -3.75 22.40 6.22
N THR A 126 -2.45 22.20 6.35
CA THR A 126 -1.85 21.28 7.32
C THR A 126 -2.15 21.72 8.74
N GLN A 127 -1.94 23.02 9.03
CA GLN A 127 -2.23 23.59 10.34
C GLN A 127 -3.70 23.46 10.72
N ARG A 128 -4.63 23.64 9.78
CA ARG A 128 -6.06 23.43 10.01
C ARG A 128 -6.39 21.98 10.34
N PHE A 129 -5.74 21.01 9.69
CA PHE A 129 -5.92 19.60 10.02
C PHE A 129 -5.47 19.30 11.44
N GLU A 130 -4.29 19.77 11.85
CA GLU A 130 -3.75 19.57 13.18
C GLU A 130 -4.56 20.29 14.27
N GLN A 131 -5.02 21.51 14.02
CA GLN A 131 -5.93 22.26 14.93
C GLN A 131 -7.23 21.53 15.19
N ASN A 132 -7.70 20.73 14.23
CA ASN A 132 -8.88 19.87 14.38
C ASN A 132 -8.54 18.46 14.90
N HIS A 133 -7.33 18.27 15.44
CA HIS A 133 -6.82 17.00 15.97
C HIS A 133 -6.76 15.87 14.93
N PHE A 134 -6.64 16.18 13.65
CA PHE A 134 -6.36 15.18 12.63
C PHE A 134 -4.86 15.00 12.46
N LEU A 135 -4.43 13.74 12.37
CA LEU A 135 -3.05 13.39 12.05
C LEU A 135 -2.84 13.48 10.54
N VAL A 136 -1.77 14.16 10.14
CA VAL A 136 -1.32 14.21 8.76
C VAL A 136 -0.32 13.07 8.54
N ASP A 137 -0.54 12.28 7.50
CA ASP A 137 0.42 11.24 7.11
C ASP A 137 1.56 11.85 6.28
N TYR A 138 2.52 12.43 6.97
CA TYR A 138 3.70 13.05 6.36
C TYR A 138 4.58 12.05 5.61
N VAL A 139 4.64 10.80 6.08
CA VAL A 139 5.45 9.75 5.45
C VAL A 139 4.82 9.30 4.14
N GLY A 140 3.50 9.09 4.12
CA GLY A 140 2.77 8.78 2.90
C GLY A 140 2.86 9.91 1.87
N LEU A 141 2.74 11.17 2.31
CA LEU A 141 2.96 12.32 1.44
C LEU A 141 4.39 12.37 0.90
N ALA A 142 5.41 12.17 1.77
CA ALA A 142 6.81 12.14 1.34
C ALA A 142 7.05 11.08 0.25
N GLN A 143 6.45 9.91 0.38
CA GLN A 143 6.51 8.86 -0.62
C GLN A 143 5.86 9.29 -1.94
N HIS A 144 4.70 9.92 -1.88
CA HIS A 144 4.00 10.42 -3.08
C HIS A 144 4.87 11.43 -3.85
N TYR A 145 5.68 12.21 -3.16
CA TYR A 145 6.65 13.14 -3.75
C TYR A 145 8.02 12.52 -4.06
N GLY A 146 8.14 11.20 -3.97
CA GLY A 146 9.31 10.44 -4.42
C GLY A 146 10.45 10.34 -3.42
N LEU A 147 10.25 10.68 -2.15
CA LEU A 147 11.23 10.42 -1.10
C LEU A 147 11.26 8.92 -0.78
N LYS A 148 12.42 8.43 -0.33
CA LYS A 148 12.55 7.05 0.12
C LYS A 148 11.95 6.90 1.51
N THR A 149 10.92 6.08 1.62
CA THR A 149 10.18 5.87 2.87
C THR A 149 10.13 4.40 3.26
N ASP A 150 9.70 4.13 4.48
CA ASP A 150 9.47 2.79 5.03
C ASP A 150 8.04 2.28 4.84
N VAL A 151 7.23 2.99 4.03
CA VAL A 151 5.87 2.58 3.69
C VAL A 151 5.78 2.03 2.26
N LEU A 152 4.75 1.25 2.00
CA LEU A 152 4.43 0.69 0.68
C LEU A 152 3.10 1.22 0.19
N ASP A 153 3.08 1.71 -1.06
CA ASP A 153 1.82 1.98 -1.74
C ASP A 153 1.19 0.66 -2.18
N VAL A 154 -0.04 0.48 -1.78
CA VAL A 154 -0.89 -0.63 -2.18
C VAL A 154 -2.24 -0.10 -2.64
N THR A 155 -2.93 -0.85 -3.47
CA THR A 155 -4.24 -0.47 -4.00
C THR A 155 -5.19 -1.66 -3.93
N ASN A 156 -6.47 -1.40 -3.75
CA ASN A 156 -7.52 -2.40 -3.88
C ASN A 156 -7.98 -2.56 -5.35
N ASN A 157 -7.41 -1.80 -6.28
CA ASN A 157 -7.74 -1.86 -7.69
C ASN A 157 -6.64 -2.61 -8.46
N ILE A 158 -6.98 -3.79 -8.99
CA ILE A 158 -6.06 -4.62 -9.76
C ILE A 158 -5.53 -3.92 -11.01
N ASP A 159 -6.36 -3.13 -11.70
CA ASP A 159 -5.96 -2.46 -12.94
C ASP A 159 -4.88 -1.40 -12.66
N VAL A 160 -4.98 -0.71 -11.52
CA VAL A 160 -3.94 0.24 -11.06
C VAL A 160 -2.65 -0.49 -10.76
N ALA A 161 -2.69 -1.63 -10.05
CA ALA A 161 -1.50 -2.42 -9.77
C ALA A 161 -0.87 -2.97 -11.06
N MET A 162 -1.69 -3.45 -12.01
CA MET A 162 -1.22 -3.92 -13.31
C MET A 162 -0.58 -2.80 -14.13
N PHE A 163 -1.15 -1.60 -14.09
CA PHE A 163 -0.54 -0.44 -14.73
C PHE A 163 0.89 -0.21 -14.24
N PHE A 164 1.13 -0.21 -12.93
CA PHE A 164 2.47 -0.06 -12.36
C PHE A 164 3.39 -1.28 -12.61
N ALA A 165 2.83 -2.46 -12.83
CA ALA A 165 3.63 -3.63 -13.22
C ALA A 165 4.10 -3.56 -14.68
N MET A 166 3.38 -2.86 -15.56
CA MET A 166 3.56 -2.89 -17.02
C MET A 166 4.05 -1.58 -17.61
N CYS A 167 4.13 -0.51 -16.83
CA CYS A 167 4.57 0.80 -17.29
C CYS A 167 5.80 1.27 -16.51
N ASP A 168 6.69 1.99 -17.20
CA ASP A 168 7.75 2.77 -16.57
C ASP A 168 7.41 4.25 -16.59
N TYR A 169 7.77 4.92 -15.51
CA TYR A 169 7.68 6.37 -15.44
C TYR A 169 8.92 7.00 -16.09
N ASP A 170 8.68 7.80 -17.10
CA ASP A 170 9.69 8.60 -17.78
C ASP A 170 9.73 10.01 -17.18
N ARG A 171 10.82 10.32 -16.48
CA ARG A 171 11.00 11.61 -15.81
C ARG A 171 11.16 12.79 -16.78
N ASP A 172 11.71 12.53 -17.95
CA ASP A 172 12.00 13.58 -18.92
C ASP A 172 10.71 14.07 -19.60
N THR A 173 9.75 13.20 -19.77
CA THR A 173 8.46 13.49 -20.39
C THR A 173 7.31 13.61 -19.40
N ASP A 174 7.56 13.41 -18.10
CA ASP A 174 6.55 13.36 -17.02
C ASP A 174 5.36 12.45 -17.38
N SER A 175 5.67 11.29 -17.91
CA SER A 175 4.65 10.37 -18.43
C SER A 175 5.00 8.91 -18.19
N TYR A 176 3.97 8.06 -18.18
CA TYR A 176 4.16 6.62 -18.12
C TYR A 176 4.18 6.03 -19.53
N LYS A 177 5.17 5.17 -19.79
CA LYS A 177 5.33 4.44 -21.06
C LYS A 177 5.15 2.94 -20.82
N PRO A 178 4.34 2.25 -21.65
CA PRO A 178 4.23 0.80 -21.55
C PRO A 178 5.53 0.13 -21.96
N LYS A 179 5.88 -0.97 -21.29
CA LYS A 179 7.13 -1.72 -21.48
C LYS A 179 7.05 -2.79 -22.58
N PHE A 180 6.39 -2.50 -23.70
CA PHE A 180 6.06 -3.55 -24.68
C PHE A 180 7.09 -3.73 -25.82
N GLU A 181 8.13 -2.92 -25.88
CA GLU A 181 8.70 -2.65 -27.20
C GLU A 181 9.70 -3.66 -27.73
N GLU A 182 10.37 -4.55 -26.98
CA GLU A 182 11.40 -5.37 -27.61
C GLU A 182 11.65 -6.79 -27.09
N LYS A 183 11.06 -7.21 -25.96
CA LYS A 183 11.26 -8.56 -25.39
C LYS A 183 10.05 -9.01 -24.58
N PRO A 184 9.85 -10.31 -24.36
CA PRO A 184 8.85 -10.76 -23.41
C PRO A 184 9.14 -10.11 -22.05
N TYR A 185 8.27 -9.19 -21.67
CA TYR A 185 8.38 -8.42 -20.44
C TYR A 185 7.62 -9.13 -19.31
N ILE A 186 8.24 -9.19 -18.14
CA ILE A 186 7.64 -9.79 -16.96
C ILE A 186 7.36 -8.68 -15.97
N GLY A 187 6.08 -8.39 -15.73
CA GLY A 187 5.62 -7.58 -14.60
C GLY A 187 5.37 -8.44 -13.37
N TYR A 188 5.48 -7.86 -12.20
CA TYR A 188 5.28 -8.53 -10.92
C TYR A 188 4.09 -7.92 -10.19
N LEU A 189 3.17 -8.77 -9.78
CA LEU A 189 2.02 -8.38 -8.97
C LEU A 189 2.12 -9.07 -7.61
N TYR A 190 2.09 -8.25 -6.56
CA TYR A 190 2.01 -8.72 -5.18
C TYR A 190 0.57 -8.59 -4.71
N ALA A 191 0.05 -9.65 -4.13
CA ALA A 191 -1.22 -9.65 -3.42
C ALA A 191 -0.92 -9.73 -1.92
N VAL A 192 -1.41 -8.77 -1.16
CA VAL A 192 -1.24 -8.66 0.29
C VAL A 192 -2.61 -8.81 0.93
N LEU A 193 -2.72 -9.73 1.86
CA LEU A 193 -3.92 -9.85 2.70
C LEU A 193 -3.84 -8.77 3.78
N ALA A 194 -4.86 -7.93 3.87
CA ALA A 194 -4.98 -6.88 4.86
C ALA A 194 -5.87 -7.30 6.03
#